data_4a703936e7341e0ba97b85d8e6e1cfa8
#
_entry.id   4a703936e7341e0ba97b85d8e6e1cfa8
#
_cell.length_a   1.000
_cell.length_b   1.000
_cell.length_c   1.000
_cell.angle_alpha   90.00
_cell.angle_beta   90.00
_cell.angle_gamma   90.00
#
_symmetry.space_group_name_H-M   'P 1'
#
loop_
_entity.id
_entity.type
_entity.pdbx_description
1 polymer ?
#
loop_
_entity_poly.entity_id
_entity_poly.type
_entity_poly.pdbx_seq_one_letter_code
_entity_poly.pdbx_strand_id
1 'polypeptide(L)'
;MSVKILHFADAHIDAYTGGRIDPNNGFSFHTNDFLKALDEIVDTAVAEQVQLVLFAGDAYRNAAPVPTFQREWQRRIIRLSQAKIPMLMIPGNHDISNSSFKASALQELDTLQVPYLHLAARGVHLYTPQELDGVPLQVLAVPWMPLSLLAARDKENKKTPEERAAEMENEIVKRIRRGIEQADPGLPLILLTHYAVQGSKYPSGQTAELGRDVTLSRSLVCDPAFSYTALGHIHLFQDLNEGQQPPVVYPGSIERVDYGEAKERKGFIVAEVENHHAQYCFRELHTRRMYNLQYEAKDAETIQEDLLDLLPSADEAQDAMIRLTVAYPHEFESKIIERELRKQVEGALDFQLKRKPVYENRMRIQSKNISSLTPKDLLTT
;
A
#
# COMPACT_ATOMS: atom_id res chain seq x y z
N MET A 1 -11.21 16.93 -25.89
CA MET A 1 -11.56 17.53 -24.58
C MET A 1 -10.70 16.85 -23.55
N SER A 2 -10.04 17.62 -22.70
CA SER A 2 -9.28 17.09 -21.58
C SER A 2 -10.20 16.89 -20.39
N VAL A 3 -10.01 15.79 -19.65
CA VAL A 3 -10.71 15.49 -18.40
C VAL A 3 -9.69 15.48 -17.27
N LYS A 4 -9.88 16.36 -16.27
CA LYS A 4 -9.03 16.39 -15.09
C LYS A 4 -9.48 15.32 -14.09
N ILE A 5 -8.58 14.44 -13.74
CA ILE A 5 -8.81 13.36 -12.75
C ILE A 5 -7.85 13.47 -11.58
N LEU A 6 -8.27 12.92 -10.43
CA LEU A 6 -7.38 12.64 -9.30
C LEU A 6 -7.33 11.13 -9.06
N HIS A 7 -6.12 10.57 -8.95
CA HIS A 7 -5.90 9.15 -8.71
C HIS A 7 -5.07 8.94 -7.45
N PHE A 8 -5.59 8.14 -6.52
CA PHE A 8 -4.89 7.70 -5.32
C PHE A 8 -5.20 6.23 -4.98
N ALA A 9 -4.38 5.61 -4.12
CA ALA A 9 -4.50 4.21 -3.73
C ALA A 9 -3.95 3.99 -2.33
N ASP A 10 -4.08 2.77 -1.82
CA ASP A 10 -3.36 2.25 -0.65
C ASP A 10 -3.47 3.19 0.55
N ALA A 11 -4.71 3.56 0.89
CA ALA A 11 -5.01 4.51 1.96
C ALA A 11 -4.78 3.93 3.35
N HIS A 12 -5.04 2.63 3.56
CA HIS A 12 -4.73 1.89 4.79
C HIS A 12 -4.96 2.67 6.09
N ILE A 13 -6.05 3.40 6.21
CA ILE A 13 -6.29 4.36 7.31
C ILE A 13 -6.30 3.73 8.71
N ASP A 14 -6.38 2.39 8.81
CA ASP A 14 -6.29 1.60 10.02
C ASP A 14 -4.95 0.84 10.16
N ALA A 15 -3.93 1.20 9.37
CA ALA A 15 -2.65 0.49 9.34
C ALA A 15 -1.91 0.54 10.67
N TYR A 16 -2.05 1.62 11.41
CA TYR A 16 -1.32 1.83 12.65
C TYR A 16 -2.25 2.33 13.77
N THR A 17 -2.60 1.43 14.69
CA THR A 17 -3.48 1.75 15.83
C THR A 17 -2.74 1.86 17.17
N GLY A 18 -1.42 1.61 17.17
CA GLY A 18 -0.56 1.68 18.35
C GLY A 18 0.13 3.02 18.53
N GLY A 19 1.03 3.11 19.53
CA GLY A 19 1.84 4.28 19.82
C GLY A 19 1.12 5.33 20.68
N ARG A 20 1.65 6.57 20.68
CA ARG A 20 1.13 7.67 21.43
C ARG A 20 -0.24 8.12 20.92
N ILE A 21 -1.21 8.26 21.82
CA ILE A 21 -2.59 8.63 21.51
C ILE A 21 -2.77 10.15 21.62
N ASP A 22 -3.48 10.71 20.65
CA ASP A 22 -3.94 12.09 20.66
C ASP A 22 -5.13 12.22 21.64
N PRO A 23 -5.00 13.00 22.73
CA PRO A 23 -6.04 13.15 23.73
C PRO A 23 -7.32 13.84 23.20
N ASN A 24 -7.24 14.54 22.07
CA ASN A 24 -8.37 15.26 21.52
C ASN A 24 -9.38 14.36 20.81
N ASN A 25 -8.93 13.24 20.23
CA ASN A 25 -9.79 12.37 19.41
C ASN A 25 -9.66 10.88 19.70
N GLY A 26 -8.67 10.47 20.51
CA GLY A 26 -8.45 9.08 20.89
C GLY A 26 -7.77 8.21 19.83
N PHE A 27 -7.35 8.76 18.69
CA PHE A 27 -6.54 8.07 17.70
C PHE A 27 -5.06 8.12 18.04
N SER A 28 -4.28 7.19 17.49
CA SER A 28 -2.83 7.37 17.49
C SER A 28 -2.46 8.58 16.62
N PHE A 29 -1.36 9.25 16.95
CA PHE A 29 -0.90 10.38 16.13
C PHE A 29 -0.63 9.94 14.69
N HIS A 30 -0.11 8.73 14.49
CA HIS A 30 0.13 8.22 13.14
C HIS A 30 -1.17 7.88 12.38
N THR A 31 -2.22 7.40 13.06
CA THR A 31 -3.56 7.32 12.48
C THR A 31 -4.04 8.70 12.00
N ASN A 32 -3.82 9.73 12.82
CA ASN A 32 -4.17 11.10 12.42
C ASN A 32 -3.40 11.57 11.18
N ASP A 33 -2.17 11.09 10.96
CA ASP A 33 -1.40 11.42 9.76
C ASP A 33 -2.07 10.83 8.50
N PHE A 34 -2.51 9.57 8.53
CA PHE A 34 -3.30 8.97 7.45
C PHE A 34 -4.60 9.73 7.17
N LEU A 35 -5.31 10.13 8.23
CA LEU A 35 -6.56 10.86 8.08
C LEU A 35 -6.35 12.27 7.51
N LYS A 36 -5.28 12.96 7.89
CA LYS A 36 -4.88 14.26 7.31
C LYS A 36 -4.48 14.13 5.84
N ALA A 37 -3.72 13.09 5.48
CA ALA A 37 -3.36 12.81 4.09
C ALA A 37 -4.61 12.61 3.23
N LEU A 38 -5.60 11.85 3.71
CA LEU A 38 -6.86 11.66 3.00
C LEU A 38 -7.69 12.95 2.95
N ASP A 39 -7.66 13.79 4.00
CA ASP A 39 -8.30 15.12 3.97
C ASP A 39 -7.65 16.01 2.89
N GLU A 40 -6.32 16.07 2.79
CA GLU A 40 -5.59 16.84 1.78
C GLU A 40 -5.94 16.40 0.36
N ILE A 41 -6.07 15.08 0.12
CA ILE A 41 -6.50 14.52 -1.16
C ILE A 41 -7.89 15.01 -1.54
N VAL A 42 -8.85 14.88 -0.61
CA VAL A 42 -10.24 15.30 -0.84
C VAL A 42 -10.35 16.81 -1.02
N ASP A 43 -9.63 17.59 -0.20
CA ASP A 43 -9.58 19.05 -0.30
C ASP A 43 -9.03 19.49 -1.66
N THR A 44 -7.96 18.84 -2.14
CA THR A 44 -7.39 19.10 -3.46
C THR A 44 -8.40 18.79 -4.58
N ALA A 45 -9.08 17.65 -4.48
CA ALA A 45 -10.10 17.27 -5.48
C ALA A 45 -11.20 18.32 -5.59
N VAL A 46 -11.67 18.84 -4.45
CA VAL A 46 -12.71 19.88 -4.40
C VAL A 46 -12.18 21.24 -4.87
N ALA A 47 -11.00 21.66 -4.40
CA ALA A 47 -10.42 22.96 -4.73
C ALA A 47 -10.03 23.06 -6.22
N GLU A 48 -9.49 22.00 -6.80
CA GLU A 48 -9.11 21.95 -8.21
C GLU A 48 -10.27 21.57 -9.13
N GLN A 49 -11.47 21.29 -8.59
CA GLN A 49 -12.67 20.93 -9.32
C GLN A 49 -12.39 19.77 -10.30
N VAL A 50 -11.76 18.70 -9.82
CA VAL A 50 -11.51 17.51 -10.65
C VAL A 50 -12.84 16.91 -11.10
N GLN A 51 -12.87 16.35 -12.30
CA GLN A 51 -14.09 15.80 -12.88
C GLN A 51 -14.35 14.37 -12.47
N LEU A 52 -13.30 13.64 -12.01
CA LEU A 52 -13.41 12.26 -11.54
C LEU A 52 -12.29 11.99 -10.54
N VAL A 53 -12.62 11.28 -9.46
CA VAL A 53 -11.65 10.71 -8.55
C VAL A 53 -11.60 9.19 -8.76
N LEU A 54 -10.40 8.65 -8.95
CA LEU A 54 -10.13 7.22 -9.06
C LEU A 54 -9.43 6.72 -7.80
N PHE A 55 -10.03 5.74 -7.15
CA PHE A 55 -9.43 5.06 -6.02
C PHE A 55 -9.08 3.62 -6.39
N ALA A 56 -7.77 3.33 -6.46
CA ALA A 56 -7.25 2.06 -6.94
C ALA A 56 -7.04 1.02 -5.83
N GLY A 57 -7.89 1.02 -4.79
CA GLY A 57 -7.97 -0.06 -3.80
C GLY A 57 -7.18 0.15 -2.52
N ASP A 58 -7.42 -0.73 -1.55
CA ASP A 58 -6.83 -0.77 -0.21
C ASP A 58 -7.14 0.46 0.64
N ALA A 59 -8.43 0.69 0.91
CA ALA A 59 -8.91 1.71 1.84
C ALA A 59 -8.48 1.40 3.28
N TYR A 60 -8.48 0.11 3.62
CA TYR A 60 -8.17 -0.41 4.94
C TYR A 60 -7.07 -1.47 4.87
N ARG A 61 -6.45 -1.73 6.02
CA ARG A 61 -5.50 -2.83 6.16
C ARG A 61 -6.17 -4.20 6.29
N ASN A 62 -7.43 -4.22 6.72
CA ASN A 62 -8.19 -5.44 6.96
C ASN A 62 -9.56 -5.35 6.30
N ALA A 63 -10.03 -6.47 5.75
CA ALA A 63 -11.34 -6.57 5.12
C ALA A 63 -12.52 -6.33 6.07
N ALA A 64 -12.30 -6.35 7.38
CA ALA A 64 -13.28 -6.07 8.43
C ALA A 64 -12.74 -5.00 9.39
N PRO A 65 -12.57 -3.75 8.93
CA PRO A 65 -12.12 -2.65 9.77
C PRO A 65 -13.16 -2.36 10.86
N VAL A 66 -12.71 -1.87 12.01
CA VAL A 66 -13.66 -1.47 13.06
C VAL A 66 -14.52 -0.28 12.59
N PRO A 67 -15.78 -0.14 13.07
CA PRO A 67 -16.72 0.89 12.61
C PRO A 67 -16.17 2.32 12.69
N THR A 68 -15.26 2.57 13.60
CA THR A 68 -14.61 3.89 13.74
C THR A 68 -13.86 4.30 12.48
N PHE A 69 -13.07 3.38 11.87
CA PHE A 69 -12.34 3.67 10.63
C PHE A 69 -13.26 3.73 9.42
N GLN A 70 -14.31 2.88 9.40
CA GLN A 70 -15.35 2.97 8.36
C GLN A 70 -16.00 4.36 8.36
N ARG A 71 -16.36 4.88 9.54
CA ARG A 71 -16.88 6.23 9.70
C ARG A 71 -15.89 7.31 9.24
N GLU A 72 -14.61 7.18 9.58
CA GLU A 72 -13.60 8.19 9.20
C GLU A 72 -13.35 8.20 7.68
N TRP A 73 -13.37 7.05 7.03
CA TRP A 73 -13.34 6.94 5.57
C TRP A 73 -14.58 7.59 4.94
N GLN A 74 -15.76 7.14 5.33
CA GLN A 74 -17.04 7.62 4.80
C GLN A 74 -17.21 9.14 4.98
N ARG A 75 -16.85 9.68 6.14
CA ARG A 75 -16.91 11.11 6.45
C ARG A 75 -16.12 11.96 5.47
N ARG A 76 -15.02 11.45 4.93
CA ARG A 76 -14.16 12.15 3.98
C ARG A 76 -14.66 12.02 2.56
N ILE A 77 -14.93 10.80 2.11
CA ILE A 77 -15.35 10.58 0.73
C ILE A 77 -16.75 11.15 0.44
N ILE A 78 -17.64 11.23 1.42
CA ILE A 78 -18.97 11.85 1.24
C ILE A 78 -18.86 13.32 0.83
N ARG A 79 -17.76 13.99 1.15
CA ARG A 79 -17.49 15.38 0.74
C ARG A 79 -17.35 15.51 -0.78
N LEU A 80 -16.83 14.48 -1.47
CA LEU A 80 -16.81 14.43 -2.94
C LEU A 80 -18.23 14.37 -3.50
N SER A 81 -19.07 13.49 -2.95
CA SER A 81 -20.49 13.42 -3.30
C SER A 81 -21.22 14.75 -3.09
N GLN A 82 -20.98 15.43 -1.96
CA GLN A 82 -21.55 16.76 -1.67
C GLN A 82 -21.07 17.84 -2.64
N ALA A 83 -19.82 17.72 -3.12
CA ALA A 83 -19.26 18.59 -4.16
C ALA A 83 -19.67 18.17 -5.59
N LYS A 84 -20.46 17.10 -5.74
CA LYS A 84 -20.86 16.49 -7.02
C LYS A 84 -19.66 16.07 -7.88
N ILE A 85 -18.62 15.60 -7.25
CA ILE A 85 -17.45 15.03 -7.91
C ILE A 85 -17.59 13.51 -7.89
N PRO A 86 -17.74 12.86 -9.05
CA PRO A 86 -17.79 11.41 -9.14
C PRO A 86 -16.51 10.77 -8.61
N MET A 87 -16.66 9.69 -7.85
CA MET A 87 -15.57 8.85 -7.42
C MET A 87 -15.85 7.40 -7.83
N LEU A 88 -14.93 6.81 -8.58
CA LEU A 88 -14.95 5.38 -8.88
C LEU A 88 -13.90 4.67 -8.03
N MET A 89 -14.35 3.69 -7.26
CA MET A 89 -13.53 2.89 -6.37
C MET A 89 -13.49 1.45 -6.82
N ILE A 90 -12.33 0.82 -6.70
CA ILE A 90 -12.19 -0.64 -6.73
C ILE A 90 -11.70 -1.12 -5.36
N PRO A 91 -12.08 -2.30 -4.89
CA PRO A 91 -11.45 -2.90 -3.73
C PRO A 91 -10.07 -3.48 -4.08
N GLY A 92 -9.11 -3.35 -3.15
CA GLY A 92 -7.83 -4.01 -3.19
C GLY A 92 -7.85 -5.35 -2.44
N ASN A 93 -6.67 -5.98 -2.29
CA ASN A 93 -6.55 -7.28 -1.63
C ASN A 93 -6.81 -7.24 -0.13
N HIS A 94 -6.57 -6.10 0.51
CA HIS A 94 -6.87 -5.90 1.93
C HIS A 94 -8.35 -5.58 2.19
N ASP A 95 -9.07 -5.05 1.21
CA ASP A 95 -10.49 -4.73 1.35
C ASP A 95 -11.40 -5.96 1.22
N ILE A 96 -10.91 -7.07 0.65
CA ILE A 96 -11.72 -8.25 0.34
C ILE A 96 -11.46 -9.36 1.36
N SER A 97 -12.55 -9.90 1.93
CA SER A 97 -12.46 -11.10 2.77
C SER A 97 -12.26 -12.36 1.92
N ASN A 98 -11.39 -13.26 2.35
CA ASN A 98 -11.26 -14.61 1.77
C ASN A 98 -12.53 -15.48 1.98
N SER A 99 -13.48 -15.02 2.77
CA SER A 99 -14.76 -15.69 3.03
C SER A 99 -15.84 -15.12 2.11
N SER A 100 -16.41 -15.95 1.26
CA SER A 100 -17.49 -15.58 0.32
C SER A 100 -18.76 -15.04 0.98
N PHE A 101 -18.89 -15.20 2.30
CA PHE A 101 -20.07 -14.76 3.07
C PHE A 101 -19.90 -13.41 3.78
N LYS A 102 -18.69 -12.83 3.76
CA LYS A 102 -18.43 -11.55 4.40
C LYS A 102 -18.40 -10.44 3.37
N ALA A 103 -19.30 -9.48 3.50
CA ALA A 103 -19.25 -8.24 2.73
C ALA A 103 -17.97 -7.45 3.09
N SER A 104 -17.40 -6.77 2.11
CA SER A 104 -16.36 -5.77 2.32
C SER A 104 -16.98 -4.51 2.93
N ALA A 105 -16.22 -3.80 3.79
CA ALA A 105 -16.67 -2.53 4.35
C ALA A 105 -16.98 -1.47 3.27
N LEU A 106 -16.33 -1.54 2.11
CA LEU A 106 -16.64 -0.65 0.98
C LEU A 106 -18.01 -0.93 0.36
N GLN A 107 -18.54 -2.17 0.44
CA GLN A 107 -19.84 -2.54 -0.13
C GLN A 107 -21.03 -1.88 0.59
N GLU A 108 -20.82 -1.34 1.78
CA GLU A 108 -21.85 -0.55 2.48
C GLU A 108 -22.25 0.68 1.67
N LEU A 109 -21.28 1.33 1.02
CA LEU A 109 -21.50 2.52 0.19
C LEU A 109 -22.34 2.19 -1.06
N ASP A 110 -22.08 1.05 -1.69
CA ASP A 110 -22.88 0.53 -2.81
C ASP A 110 -24.34 0.24 -2.36
N THR A 111 -24.49 -0.35 -1.19
CA THR A 111 -25.81 -0.64 -0.60
C THR A 111 -26.60 0.63 -0.29
N LEU A 112 -25.94 1.69 0.17
CA LEU A 112 -26.54 2.97 0.51
C LEU A 112 -26.85 3.83 -0.72
N GLN A 113 -26.32 3.47 -1.89
CA GLN A 113 -26.50 4.20 -3.16
C GLN A 113 -26.18 5.71 -3.03
N VAL A 114 -25.04 6.02 -2.41
CA VAL A 114 -24.63 7.42 -2.22
C VAL A 114 -24.35 8.05 -3.59
N PRO A 115 -25.01 9.17 -3.94
CA PRO A 115 -24.83 9.82 -5.24
C PRO A 115 -23.34 10.14 -5.51
N TYR A 116 -22.90 10.03 -6.76
CA TYR A 116 -21.52 10.28 -7.22
C TYR A 116 -20.46 9.34 -6.61
N LEU A 117 -20.85 8.30 -5.86
CA LEU A 117 -19.91 7.29 -5.36
C LEU A 117 -20.19 5.93 -6.00
N HIS A 118 -19.25 5.43 -6.77
CA HIS A 118 -19.36 4.18 -7.53
C HIS A 118 -18.35 3.17 -7.01
N LEU A 119 -18.77 1.93 -6.81
CA LEU A 119 -17.91 0.83 -6.38
C LEU A 119 -17.93 -0.31 -7.39
N ALA A 120 -16.80 -0.55 -8.04
CA ALA A 120 -16.62 -1.70 -8.92
C ALA A 120 -16.15 -2.92 -8.12
N ALA A 121 -17.04 -3.55 -7.34
CA ALA A 121 -16.68 -4.68 -6.48
C ALA A 121 -16.86 -6.06 -7.14
N ARG A 122 -17.53 -6.15 -8.31
CA ARG A 122 -17.99 -7.43 -8.86
C ARG A 122 -17.36 -7.78 -10.21
N GLY A 123 -16.02 -7.93 -10.21
CA GLY A 123 -15.32 -8.33 -11.42
C GLY A 123 -15.04 -7.16 -12.37
N VAL A 124 -14.54 -7.49 -13.55
CA VAL A 124 -14.16 -6.48 -14.56
C VAL A 124 -15.41 -5.85 -15.18
N HIS A 125 -15.47 -4.52 -15.18
CA HIS A 125 -16.56 -3.76 -15.76
C HIS A 125 -16.05 -2.50 -16.47
N LEU A 126 -16.63 -2.21 -17.65
CA LEU A 126 -16.38 -0.99 -18.39
C LEU A 126 -17.42 0.06 -18.01
N TYR A 127 -17.00 1.05 -17.22
CA TYR A 127 -17.83 2.19 -16.85
C TYR A 127 -17.89 3.19 -18.01
N THR A 128 -19.09 3.57 -18.38
CA THR A 128 -19.39 4.53 -19.45
C THR A 128 -19.63 5.94 -18.87
N PRO A 129 -19.63 6.99 -19.70
CA PRO A 129 -19.98 8.34 -19.25
C PRO A 129 -21.29 8.43 -18.49
N GLN A 130 -22.29 7.63 -18.86
CA GLN A 130 -23.60 7.60 -18.18
C GLN A 130 -23.50 7.05 -16.76
N GLU A 131 -22.65 6.05 -16.54
CA GLU A 131 -22.40 5.44 -15.23
C GLU A 131 -21.45 6.27 -14.36
N LEU A 132 -20.76 7.25 -14.96
CA LEU A 132 -19.82 8.18 -14.30
C LEU A 132 -20.39 9.61 -14.24
N ASP A 133 -21.70 9.75 -14.03
CA ASP A 133 -22.39 11.04 -13.85
C ASP A 133 -22.15 12.06 -14.98
N GLY A 134 -21.90 11.59 -16.20
CA GLY A 134 -21.67 12.42 -17.39
C GLY A 134 -20.21 12.81 -17.66
N VAL A 135 -19.25 12.27 -16.94
CA VAL A 135 -17.82 12.50 -17.21
C VAL A 135 -17.45 11.89 -18.57
N PRO A 136 -16.91 12.68 -19.54
CA PRO A 136 -16.74 12.24 -20.92
C PRO A 136 -15.49 11.38 -21.13
N LEU A 137 -15.40 10.26 -20.40
CA LEU A 137 -14.38 9.21 -20.54
C LEU A 137 -14.97 7.85 -20.14
N GLN A 138 -14.19 6.80 -20.35
CA GLN A 138 -14.53 5.43 -19.94
C GLN A 138 -13.47 4.90 -18.97
N VAL A 139 -13.90 4.08 -18.02
CA VAL A 139 -12.98 3.41 -17.10
C VAL A 139 -13.22 1.91 -17.11
N LEU A 140 -12.22 1.14 -17.52
CA LEU A 140 -12.20 -0.31 -17.37
C LEU A 140 -11.70 -0.64 -15.96
N ALA A 141 -12.63 -0.90 -15.06
CA ALA A 141 -12.34 -1.21 -13.67
C ALA A 141 -12.06 -2.71 -13.49
N VAL A 142 -10.92 -3.03 -12.92
CA VAL A 142 -10.43 -4.40 -12.67
C VAL A 142 -10.09 -4.54 -11.19
N PRO A 143 -11.07 -4.84 -10.32
CA PRO A 143 -10.85 -4.99 -8.89
C PRO A 143 -10.00 -6.22 -8.58
N TRP A 144 -9.39 -6.24 -7.39
CA TRP A 144 -8.75 -7.46 -6.89
C TRP A 144 -9.75 -8.61 -6.81
N MET A 145 -9.34 -9.78 -7.31
CA MET A 145 -10.14 -11.01 -7.26
C MET A 145 -9.38 -12.08 -6.47
N PRO A 146 -9.92 -12.57 -5.34
CA PRO A 146 -9.24 -13.59 -4.54
C PRO A 146 -9.18 -14.93 -5.27
N LEU A 147 -8.04 -15.62 -5.19
CA LEU A 147 -7.84 -16.94 -5.79
C LEU A 147 -8.85 -18.01 -5.29
N SER A 148 -9.45 -17.77 -4.12
CA SER A 148 -10.52 -18.62 -3.58
C SER A 148 -11.75 -18.71 -4.48
N LEU A 149 -11.99 -17.72 -5.34
CA LEU A 149 -13.07 -17.77 -6.35
C LEU A 149 -12.84 -18.87 -7.39
N LEU A 150 -11.58 -19.16 -7.74
CA LEU A 150 -11.23 -20.28 -8.62
C LEU A 150 -11.22 -21.61 -7.87
N ALA A 151 -10.75 -21.63 -6.62
CA ALA A 151 -10.79 -22.81 -5.79
C ALA A 151 -12.23 -23.36 -5.61
N ALA A 152 -13.22 -22.48 -5.50
CA ALA A 152 -14.64 -22.90 -5.44
C ALA A 152 -15.15 -23.55 -6.74
N ARG A 153 -14.49 -23.31 -7.88
CA ARG A 153 -14.80 -23.94 -9.19
C ARG A 153 -14.02 -25.24 -9.41
N ASP A 154 -12.87 -25.40 -8.74
CA ASP A 154 -12.03 -26.59 -8.81
C ASP A 154 -12.56 -27.66 -7.83
N LYS A 155 -13.60 -28.40 -8.25
CA LYS A 155 -14.28 -29.41 -7.43
C LYS A 155 -13.36 -30.53 -6.94
N GLU A 156 -12.22 -30.75 -7.59
CA GLU A 156 -11.28 -31.82 -7.28
C GLU A 156 -10.06 -31.30 -6.50
N ASN A 157 -9.94 -30.00 -6.29
CA ASN A 157 -8.85 -29.33 -5.54
C ASN A 157 -7.43 -29.77 -5.97
N LYS A 158 -7.24 -30.08 -7.26
CA LYS A 158 -6.00 -30.66 -7.81
C LYS A 158 -4.95 -29.62 -8.23
N LYS A 159 -5.34 -28.33 -8.38
CA LYS A 159 -4.43 -27.29 -8.87
C LYS A 159 -3.54 -26.75 -7.75
N THR A 160 -2.27 -26.50 -8.09
CA THR A 160 -1.35 -25.81 -7.18
C THR A 160 -1.73 -24.32 -7.05
N PRO A 161 -1.23 -23.59 -6.02
CA PRO A 161 -1.42 -22.13 -5.93
C PRO A 161 -0.93 -21.39 -7.16
N GLU A 162 0.21 -21.79 -7.73
CA GLU A 162 0.81 -21.22 -8.94
C GLU A 162 -0.08 -21.42 -10.16
N GLU A 163 -0.63 -22.63 -10.34
CA GLU A 163 -1.56 -22.94 -11.44
C GLU A 163 -2.85 -22.12 -11.34
N ARG A 164 -3.34 -21.87 -10.11
CA ARG A 164 -4.50 -21.01 -9.87
C ARG A 164 -4.20 -19.54 -10.15
N ALA A 165 -3.00 -19.06 -9.77
CA ALA A 165 -2.57 -17.70 -10.07
C ALA A 165 -2.49 -17.48 -11.59
N ALA A 166 -1.88 -18.40 -12.33
CA ALA A 166 -1.79 -18.34 -13.79
C ALA A 166 -3.17 -18.39 -14.47
N GLU A 167 -4.11 -19.21 -13.95
CA GLU A 167 -5.48 -19.26 -14.48
C GLU A 167 -6.22 -17.93 -14.22
N MET A 168 -6.06 -17.34 -13.02
CA MET A 168 -6.64 -16.05 -12.68
C MET A 168 -6.08 -14.95 -13.58
N GLU A 169 -4.76 -14.91 -13.76
CA GLU A 169 -4.09 -13.96 -14.66
C GLU A 169 -4.67 -14.06 -16.08
N ASN A 170 -4.76 -15.27 -16.64
CA ASN A 170 -5.32 -15.50 -17.97
C ASN A 170 -6.77 -15.03 -18.07
N GLU A 171 -7.59 -15.24 -17.03
CA GLU A 171 -8.98 -14.80 -17.00
C GLU A 171 -9.07 -13.27 -16.95
N ILE A 172 -8.21 -12.60 -16.17
CA ILE A 172 -8.13 -11.14 -16.10
C ILE A 172 -7.73 -10.57 -17.45
N VAL A 173 -6.67 -11.13 -18.09
CA VAL A 173 -6.21 -10.70 -19.42
C VAL A 173 -7.32 -10.79 -20.46
N LYS A 174 -8.06 -11.90 -20.48
CA LYS A 174 -9.20 -12.07 -21.42
C LYS A 174 -10.27 -11.01 -21.19
N ARG A 175 -10.58 -10.70 -19.94
CA ARG A 175 -11.60 -9.69 -19.59
C ARG A 175 -11.14 -8.27 -19.92
N ILE A 176 -9.88 -7.95 -19.67
CA ILE A 176 -9.32 -6.64 -20.07
C ILE A 176 -9.38 -6.47 -21.58
N ARG A 177 -8.93 -7.45 -22.37
CA ARG A 177 -9.00 -7.40 -23.84
C ARG A 177 -10.43 -7.22 -24.34
N ARG A 178 -11.38 -7.96 -23.77
CA ARG A 178 -12.79 -7.80 -24.10
C ARG A 178 -13.31 -6.40 -23.75
N GLY A 179 -12.89 -5.84 -22.62
CA GLY A 179 -13.24 -4.47 -22.22
C GLY A 179 -12.70 -3.43 -23.21
N ILE A 180 -11.48 -3.60 -23.71
CA ILE A 180 -10.90 -2.75 -24.76
C ILE A 180 -11.72 -2.84 -26.06
N GLU A 181 -12.10 -4.06 -26.48
CA GLU A 181 -12.91 -4.28 -27.68
C GLU A 181 -14.32 -3.66 -27.59
N GLN A 182 -14.85 -3.51 -26.39
CA GLN A 182 -16.17 -2.93 -26.12
C GLN A 182 -16.16 -1.41 -25.93
N ALA A 183 -14.97 -0.83 -25.71
CA ALA A 183 -14.83 0.61 -25.47
C ALA A 183 -15.13 1.41 -26.75
N ASP A 184 -15.71 2.60 -26.57
CA ASP A 184 -15.88 3.58 -27.65
C ASP A 184 -14.51 4.21 -27.95
N PRO A 185 -13.95 4.03 -29.17
CA PRO A 185 -12.64 4.55 -29.53
C PRO A 185 -12.61 6.10 -29.64
N GLY A 186 -13.77 6.75 -29.63
CA GLY A 186 -13.91 8.20 -29.64
C GLY A 186 -13.74 8.85 -28.27
N LEU A 187 -13.66 8.06 -27.19
CA LEU A 187 -13.55 8.54 -25.81
C LEU A 187 -12.25 8.07 -25.16
N PRO A 188 -11.66 8.87 -24.24
CA PRO A 188 -10.54 8.40 -23.44
C PRO A 188 -10.91 7.14 -22.67
N LEU A 189 -10.01 6.14 -22.65
CA LEU A 189 -10.16 4.91 -21.89
C LEU A 189 -9.10 4.84 -20.81
N ILE A 190 -9.51 4.68 -19.56
CA ILE A 190 -8.62 4.48 -18.40
C ILE A 190 -8.72 3.02 -17.94
N LEU A 191 -7.56 2.38 -17.67
CA LEU A 191 -7.50 1.14 -16.89
C LEU A 191 -7.35 1.50 -15.42
N LEU A 192 -8.26 1.01 -14.56
CA LEU A 192 -8.18 1.14 -13.10
C LEU A 192 -8.04 -0.26 -12.49
N THR A 193 -6.92 -0.54 -11.83
CA THR A 193 -6.66 -1.90 -11.32
C THR A 193 -5.78 -1.93 -10.06
N HIS A 194 -5.91 -3.02 -9.28
CA HIS A 194 -5.15 -3.21 -8.04
C HIS A 194 -4.36 -4.53 -8.12
N TYR A 195 -3.36 -4.58 -8.97
CA TYR A 195 -2.47 -5.73 -9.15
C TYR A 195 -1.02 -5.30 -9.27
N ALA A 196 -0.11 -6.22 -8.91
CA ALA A 196 1.29 -6.07 -9.28
C ALA A 196 1.42 -6.12 -10.80
N VAL A 197 2.37 -5.36 -11.35
CA VAL A 197 2.74 -5.37 -12.77
C VAL A 197 4.18 -5.80 -12.89
N GLN A 198 4.48 -6.64 -13.86
CA GLN A 198 5.83 -7.13 -14.12
C GLN A 198 6.84 -5.98 -14.21
N GLY A 199 7.92 -6.08 -13.45
CA GLY A 199 8.99 -5.08 -13.39
C GLY A 199 8.75 -3.94 -12.41
N SER A 200 7.58 -3.83 -11.76
CA SER A 200 7.37 -2.86 -10.68
C SER A 200 8.20 -3.19 -9.44
N LYS A 201 8.56 -2.16 -8.69
CA LYS A 201 9.42 -2.28 -7.49
C LYS A 201 8.60 -2.08 -6.23
N TYR A 202 8.79 -2.97 -5.26
CA TYR A 202 8.26 -2.78 -3.90
C TYR A 202 9.19 -1.87 -3.08
N PRO A 203 8.71 -1.24 -1.99
CA PRO A 203 9.55 -0.47 -1.06
C PRO A 203 10.74 -1.27 -0.50
N SER A 204 10.61 -2.58 -0.39
CA SER A 204 11.69 -3.50 0.02
C SER A 204 12.84 -3.63 -1.00
N GLY A 205 12.70 -3.05 -2.19
CA GLY A 205 13.62 -3.22 -3.32
C GLY A 205 13.41 -4.49 -4.14
N GLN A 206 12.47 -5.36 -3.75
CA GLN A 206 12.09 -6.52 -4.56
C GLN A 206 11.33 -6.08 -5.81
N THR A 207 11.47 -6.85 -6.90
CA THR A 207 10.77 -6.63 -8.16
C THR A 207 9.63 -7.64 -8.32
N ALA A 208 8.48 -7.18 -8.80
CA ALA A 208 7.36 -8.06 -9.13
C ALA A 208 7.69 -8.90 -10.36
N GLU A 209 7.53 -10.22 -10.23
CA GLU A 209 7.79 -11.21 -11.28
C GLU A 209 6.54 -12.01 -11.59
N LEU A 210 6.34 -12.35 -12.86
CA LEU A 210 5.25 -13.26 -13.28
C LEU A 210 5.38 -14.62 -12.59
N GLY A 211 4.23 -15.21 -12.21
CA GLY A 211 4.14 -16.59 -11.71
C GLY A 211 4.34 -16.79 -10.22
N ARG A 212 4.63 -15.75 -9.43
CA ARG A 212 4.67 -15.85 -7.95
C ARG A 212 3.35 -15.50 -7.30
N ASP A 213 2.67 -14.51 -7.85
CA ASP A 213 1.32 -14.07 -7.48
C ASP A 213 0.63 -13.63 -8.77
N VAL A 214 -0.65 -13.23 -8.70
CA VAL A 214 -1.33 -12.66 -9.88
C VAL A 214 -0.63 -11.35 -10.25
N THR A 215 0.15 -11.40 -11.32
CA THR A 215 0.97 -10.28 -11.79
C THR A 215 0.64 -9.99 -13.26
N LEU A 216 0.21 -8.78 -13.57
CA LEU A 216 -0.13 -8.41 -14.94
C LEU A 216 1.15 -8.14 -15.75
N SER A 217 1.14 -8.51 -17.03
CA SER A 217 2.25 -8.18 -17.92
C SER A 217 2.31 -6.68 -18.20
N ARG A 218 3.53 -6.13 -18.29
CA ARG A 218 3.73 -4.71 -18.65
C ARG A 218 3.08 -4.36 -20.00
N SER A 219 3.16 -5.25 -20.99
CA SER A 219 2.56 -5.04 -22.31
C SER A 219 1.03 -4.88 -22.26
N LEU A 220 0.36 -5.53 -21.31
CA LEU A 220 -1.09 -5.40 -21.17
C LEU A 220 -1.51 -4.02 -20.62
N VAL A 221 -0.80 -3.55 -19.60
CA VAL A 221 -1.13 -2.26 -18.94
C VAL A 221 -0.64 -1.05 -19.72
N CYS A 222 0.34 -1.24 -20.64
CA CYS A 222 0.83 -0.24 -21.57
C CYS A 222 0.12 -0.31 -22.94
N ASP A 223 -1.03 -1.01 -23.04
CA ASP A 223 -1.76 -1.09 -24.31
C ASP A 223 -2.16 0.31 -24.80
N PRO A 224 -1.88 0.68 -26.05
CA PRO A 224 -2.15 2.03 -26.59
C PRO A 224 -3.63 2.39 -26.68
N ALA A 225 -4.52 1.43 -26.47
CA ALA A 225 -5.96 1.70 -26.32
C ALA A 225 -6.26 2.52 -25.06
N PHE A 226 -5.42 2.40 -24.02
CA PHE A 226 -5.57 3.23 -22.81
C PHE A 226 -5.00 4.62 -23.03
N SER A 227 -5.66 5.62 -22.45
CA SER A 227 -5.14 6.99 -22.32
C SER A 227 -4.32 7.13 -21.02
N TYR A 228 -4.69 6.38 -19.97
CA TYR A 228 -4.05 6.37 -18.67
C TYR A 228 -4.28 5.03 -17.97
N THR A 229 -3.28 4.52 -17.25
CA THR A 229 -3.43 3.34 -16.40
C THR A 229 -3.21 3.72 -14.94
N ALA A 230 -4.28 3.62 -14.15
CA ALA A 230 -4.32 3.90 -12.72
C ALA A 230 -4.12 2.60 -11.92
N LEU A 231 -3.00 2.49 -11.20
CA LEU A 231 -2.59 1.31 -10.47
C LEU A 231 -2.64 1.55 -8.95
N GLY A 232 -2.97 0.53 -8.16
CA GLY A 232 -2.77 0.41 -6.71
C GLY A 232 -2.04 -0.87 -6.37
N HIS A 233 -1.87 -1.18 -5.05
CA HIS A 233 -1.20 -2.36 -4.52
C HIS A 233 0.27 -2.15 -4.16
N ILE A 234 1.01 -1.31 -4.89
CA ILE A 234 2.42 -1.07 -4.61
C ILE A 234 2.57 0.33 -4.00
N HIS A 235 3.06 0.37 -2.77
CA HIS A 235 3.13 1.59 -1.96
C HIS A 235 4.23 2.57 -2.40
N LEU A 236 4.99 2.26 -3.46
CA LEU A 236 6.04 3.08 -4.02
C LEU A 236 5.54 3.82 -5.26
N PHE A 237 5.63 5.17 -5.25
CA PHE A 237 5.36 5.96 -6.45
C PHE A 237 6.30 5.57 -7.59
N GLN A 238 5.72 5.19 -8.73
CA GLN A 238 6.48 4.86 -9.94
C GLN A 238 5.61 4.96 -11.19
N ASP A 239 6.21 5.40 -12.30
CA ASP A 239 5.66 5.31 -13.64
C ASP A 239 6.36 4.17 -14.38
N LEU A 240 5.61 3.14 -14.74
CA LEU A 240 6.16 1.96 -15.40
C LEU A 240 6.39 2.18 -16.90
N ASN A 241 5.85 3.24 -17.48
CA ASN A 241 6.04 3.55 -18.90
C ASN A 241 7.04 4.71 -19.15
N GLU A 242 7.70 5.17 -18.08
CA GLU A 242 8.85 6.08 -18.12
C GLU A 242 8.59 7.35 -18.97
N GLY A 243 7.44 7.98 -18.77
CA GLY A 243 7.04 9.21 -19.47
C GLY A 243 6.53 8.99 -20.90
N GLN A 244 6.36 7.75 -21.34
CA GLN A 244 5.69 7.44 -22.61
C GLN A 244 4.17 7.37 -22.45
N GLN A 245 3.44 7.18 -23.57
CA GLN A 245 1.99 7.01 -23.56
C GLN A 245 1.59 5.54 -23.70
N PRO A 246 0.56 5.09 -22.99
CA PRO A 246 -0.09 5.81 -21.87
C PRO A 246 0.82 5.85 -20.63
N PRO A 247 0.68 6.86 -19.74
CA PRO A 247 1.28 6.79 -18.41
C PRO A 247 0.70 5.59 -17.64
N VAL A 248 1.58 4.83 -16.95
CA VAL A 248 1.20 3.64 -16.18
C VAL A 248 1.70 3.82 -14.75
N VAL A 249 0.83 4.31 -13.86
CA VAL A 249 1.26 4.96 -12.64
C VAL A 249 0.72 4.27 -11.38
N TYR A 250 1.63 3.92 -10.47
CA TYR A 250 1.33 3.69 -9.06
C TYR A 250 1.52 5.02 -8.30
N PRO A 251 0.52 5.57 -7.62
CA PRO A 251 0.71 6.76 -6.78
C PRO A 251 1.49 6.45 -5.50
N GLY A 252 1.56 5.18 -5.11
CA GLY A 252 2.01 4.73 -3.81
C GLY A 252 0.91 4.85 -2.75
N SER A 253 1.25 4.53 -1.50
CA SER A 253 0.35 4.75 -0.37
C SER A 253 0.29 6.23 0.03
N ILE A 254 -0.82 6.65 0.64
CA ILE A 254 -1.02 8.06 1.04
C ILE A 254 -0.19 8.48 2.26
N GLU A 255 0.25 7.53 3.08
CA GLU A 255 1.17 7.72 4.20
C GLU A 255 2.05 6.47 4.33
N ARG A 256 3.14 6.54 5.10
CA ARG A 256 4.03 5.42 5.36
C ARG A 256 3.36 4.38 6.25
N VAL A 257 3.11 3.19 5.69
CA VAL A 257 2.45 2.09 6.40
C VAL A 257 3.38 1.45 7.43
N ASP A 258 4.67 1.42 7.13
CA ASP A 258 5.68 0.91 8.04
C ASP A 258 7.05 1.61 7.85
N TYR A 259 8.01 1.26 8.72
CA TYR A 259 9.36 1.84 8.67
C TYR A 259 10.18 1.43 7.44
N GLY A 260 9.77 0.41 6.68
CA GLY A 260 10.38 0.06 5.40
C GLY A 260 10.21 1.17 4.37
N GLU A 261 9.16 1.95 4.52
CA GLU A 261 8.79 3.06 3.63
C GLU A 261 9.35 4.44 4.08
N ALA A 262 10.24 4.47 5.09
CA ALA A 262 10.73 5.72 5.71
C ALA A 262 11.31 6.73 4.71
N LYS A 263 11.89 6.24 3.59
CA LYS A 263 12.51 7.07 2.55
C LYS A 263 11.59 7.38 1.39
N GLU A 264 10.38 6.81 1.38
CA GLU A 264 9.45 6.93 0.27
C GLU A 264 8.72 8.28 0.30
N ARG A 265 8.53 8.85 -0.88
CA ARG A 265 7.62 9.99 -1.07
C ARG A 265 6.20 9.44 -1.15
N LYS A 266 5.28 10.06 -0.43
CA LYS A 266 3.88 9.69 -0.39
C LYS A 266 3.04 10.77 -1.06
N GLY A 267 2.00 10.36 -1.78
CA GLY A 267 1.24 11.32 -2.56
C GLY A 267 0.12 10.71 -3.37
N PHE A 268 -0.36 11.50 -4.29
CA PHE A 268 -1.41 11.16 -5.23
C PHE A 268 -1.14 11.80 -6.60
N ILE A 269 -1.93 11.44 -7.58
CA ILE A 269 -1.77 11.95 -8.95
C ILE A 269 -2.92 12.88 -9.29
N VAL A 270 -2.62 13.99 -9.93
CA VAL A 270 -3.58 14.78 -10.71
C VAL A 270 -3.19 14.65 -12.17
N ALA A 271 -4.13 14.24 -13.02
CA ALA A 271 -3.86 14.04 -14.43
C ALA A 271 -4.91 14.73 -15.31
N GLU A 272 -4.45 15.19 -16.46
CA GLU A 272 -5.27 15.67 -17.57
C GLU A 272 -5.30 14.57 -18.63
N VAL A 273 -6.47 14.00 -18.88
CA VAL A 273 -6.64 12.84 -19.76
C VAL A 273 -7.42 13.25 -21.01
N GLU A 274 -6.83 12.97 -22.15
CA GLU A 274 -7.43 13.09 -23.49
C GLU A 274 -7.47 11.73 -24.17
N ASN A 275 -8.11 11.65 -25.32
CA ASN A 275 -8.14 10.38 -26.05
C ASN A 275 -6.71 10.00 -26.50
N HIS A 276 -6.26 8.79 -26.11
CA HIS A 276 -4.91 8.24 -26.33
C HIS A 276 -3.75 9.07 -25.76
N HIS A 277 -4.01 10.03 -24.88
CA HIS A 277 -2.96 10.84 -24.29
C HIS A 277 -3.32 11.26 -22.87
N ALA A 278 -2.33 11.30 -21.97
CA ALA A 278 -2.47 11.93 -20.67
C ALA A 278 -1.17 12.58 -20.21
N GLN A 279 -1.32 13.64 -19.43
CA GLN A 279 -0.23 14.24 -18.66
C GLN A 279 -0.59 14.17 -17.18
N TYR A 280 0.38 13.89 -16.33
CA TYR A 280 0.12 13.79 -14.89
C TYR A 280 1.17 14.55 -14.08
N CYS A 281 0.77 14.90 -12.86
CA CYS A 281 1.63 15.47 -11.85
C CYS A 281 1.49 14.67 -10.55
N PHE A 282 2.61 14.23 -9.99
CA PHE A 282 2.63 13.67 -8.62
C PHE A 282 2.54 14.82 -7.63
N ARG A 283 1.53 14.77 -6.77
CA ARG A 283 1.31 15.70 -5.65
C ARG A 283 1.80 15.04 -4.37
N GLU A 284 2.91 15.54 -3.86
CA GLU A 284 3.49 15.03 -2.62
C GLU A 284 2.70 15.50 -1.41
N LEU A 285 2.33 14.55 -0.54
CA LEU A 285 1.63 14.79 0.72
C LEU A 285 2.60 15.16 1.83
N HIS A 286 2.11 15.94 2.79
CA HIS A 286 2.86 16.33 3.97
C HIS A 286 2.89 15.18 4.98
N THR A 287 3.92 14.34 4.91
CA THR A 287 4.07 13.19 5.77
C THR A 287 4.99 13.47 6.97
N ARG A 288 4.77 12.75 8.07
CA ARG A 288 5.61 12.82 9.26
C ARG A 288 7.02 12.29 8.96
N ARG A 289 8.06 12.92 9.54
CA ARG A 289 9.42 12.39 9.44
C ARG A 289 9.49 11.00 10.06
N MET A 290 10.10 10.07 9.32
CA MET A 290 10.28 8.69 9.75
C MET A 290 11.72 8.25 9.49
N TYR A 291 12.36 7.67 10.51
CA TYR A 291 13.75 7.19 10.44
C TYR A 291 13.76 5.69 10.67
N ASN A 292 14.36 4.94 9.75
CA ASN A 292 14.63 3.51 9.89
C ASN A 292 16.14 3.29 9.86
N LEU A 293 16.76 3.38 11.03
CA LEU A 293 18.20 3.34 11.21
C LEU A 293 18.66 1.91 11.49
N GLN A 294 19.78 1.51 10.90
CA GLN A 294 20.37 0.21 11.10
C GLN A 294 21.85 0.38 11.43
N TYR A 295 22.30 -0.32 12.45
CA TYR A 295 23.70 -0.30 12.90
C TYR A 295 24.16 -1.72 13.21
N GLU A 296 25.37 -2.06 12.76
CA GLU A 296 26.05 -3.30 13.09
C GLU A 296 27.29 -2.99 13.90
N ALA A 297 27.27 -3.34 15.19
CA ALA A 297 28.33 -3.03 16.11
C ALA A 297 29.58 -3.90 15.87
N LYS A 298 30.72 -3.25 15.73
CA LYS A 298 32.01 -3.89 15.53
C LYS A 298 32.95 -3.78 16.77
N ASP A 299 32.73 -2.77 17.61
CA ASP A 299 33.53 -2.48 18.78
C ASP A 299 32.65 -2.17 20.00
N ALA A 300 32.96 -2.79 21.12
CA ALA A 300 32.25 -2.59 22.38
C ALA A 300 32.50 -1.21 23.01
N GLU A 301 33.64 -0.59 22.73
CA GLU A 301 34.01 0.69 23.35
C GLU A 301 33.33 1.89 22.64
N THR A 302 33.06 1.79 21.33
CA THR A 302 32.48 2.90 20.55
C THR A 302 30.99 2.77 20.34
N ILE A 303 30.39 1.60 20.56
CA ILE A 303 28.99 1.30 20.22
C ILE A 303 28.01 2.37 20.72
N GLN A 304 28.15 2.86 21.95
CA GLN A 304 27.19 3.84 22.51
C GLN A 304 27.36 5.20 21.84
N GLU A 305 28.57 5.65 21.56
CA GLU A 305 28.83 6.90 20.85
C GLU A 305 28.35 6.82 19.40
N ASP A 306 28.68 5.74 18.70
CA ASP A 306 28.22 5.51 17.31
C ASP A 306 26.67 5.51 17.19
N LEU A 307 25.98 4.94 18.19
CA LEU A 307 24.52 4.94 18.22
C LEU A 307 23.94 6.34 18.46
N LEU A 308 24.58 7.15 19.31
CA LEU A 308 24.18 8.53 19.53
C LEU A 308 24.43 9.38 18.28
N ASP A 309 25.56 9.21 17.62
CA ASP A 309 25.89 9.94 16.38
C ASP A 309 24.97 9.57 15.20
N LEU A 310 24.49 8.33 15.19
CA LEU A 310 23.55 7.86 14.14
C LEU A 310 22.15 8.40 14.32
N LEU A 311 21.72 8.72 15.54
CA LEU A 311 20.40 9.27 15.81
C LEU A 311 20.27 10.69 15.26
N PRO A 312 19.06 11.09 14.78
CA PRO A 312 18.82 12.47 14.38
C PRO A 312 19.03 13.44 15.56
N SER A 313 19.36 14.67 15.23
CA SER A 313 19.41 15.76 16.21
C SER A 313 18.05 15.96 16.91
N ALA A 314 18.04 16.66 18.05
CA ALA A 314 16.80 16.91 18.79
C ALA A 314 15.73 17.62 17.92
N ASP A 315 16.15 18.57 17.09
CA ASP A 315 15.24 19.30 16.19
C ASP A 315 14.68 18.40 15.06
N GLU A 316 15.49 17.52 14.52
CA GLU A 316 15.07 16.56 13.50
C GLU A 316 14.20 15.45 14.09
N ALA A 317 14.45 15.06 15.34
CA ALA A 317 13.68 14.07 16.08
C ALA A 317 12.30 14.60 16.53
N GLN A 318 12.13 15.93 16.58
CA GLN A 318 10.86 16.52 17.05
C GLN A 318 9.68 16.01 16.23
N ASP A 319 8.71 15.39 16.91
CA ASP A 319 7.51 14.75 16.34
C ASP A 319 7.78 13.63 15.31
N ALA A 320 9.03 13.18 15.16
CA ALA A 320 9.40 12.10 14.25
C ALA A 320 9.06 10.71 14.81
N MET A 321 8.94 9.73 13.92
CA MET A 321 8.92 8.30 14.25
C MET A 321 10.29 7.70 13.97
N ILE A 322 10.91 7.08 14.97
CA ILE A 322 12.30 6.61 14.87
C ILE A 322 12.37 5.13 15.25
N ARG A 323 12.93 4.32 14.36
CA ARG A 323 13.32 2.94 14.64
C ARG A 323 14.82 2.80 14.48
N LEU A 324 15.49 2.37 15.55
CA LEU A 324 16.90 2.01 15.54
C LEU A 324 17.03 0.50 15.73
N THR A 325 17.57 -0.18 14.72
CA THR A 325 17.86 -1.61 14.78
C THR A 325 19.37 -1.79 14.95
N VAL A 326 19.78 -2.45 16.04
CA VAL A 326 21.18 -2.68 16.37
C VAL A 326 21.47 -4.16 16.35
N ALA A 327 22.37 -4.60 15.46
CA ALA A 327 22.96 -5.94 15.48
C ALA A 327 24.32 -5.87 16.20
N TYR A 328 24.57 -6.76 17.16
CA TYR A 328 25.78 -6.72 17.99
C TYR A 328 26.10 -8.11 18.59
N PRO A 329 27.38 -8.43 18.87
CA PRO A 329 27.76 -9.58 19.66
C PRO A 329 27.10 -9.52 21.03
N HIS A 330 26.54 -10.67 21.50
CA HIS A 330 25.78 -10.70 22.77
C HIS A 330 26.50 -10.09 23.98
N GLU A 331 27.79 -10.20 24.03
CA GLU A 331 28.63 -9.61 25.08
C GLU A 331 28.59 -8.09 25.13
N PHE A 332 28.17 -7.40 24.08
CA PHE A 332 28.05 -5.93 24.03
C PHE A 332 26.68 -5.43 24.58
N GLU A 333 25.78 -6.31 24.97
CA GLU A 333 24.43 -5.97 25.47
C GLU A 333 24.44 -4.87 26.54
N SER A 334 25.36 -4.99 27.53
CA SER A 334 25.48 -4.05 28.65
C SER A 334 26.05 -2.68 28.27
N LYS A 335 26.66 -2.56 27.09
CA LYS A 335 27.21 -1.30 26.58
C LYS A 335 26.15 -0.40 25.92
N ILE A 336 24.96 -0.92 25.60
CA ILE A 336 23.89 -0.16 24.99
C ILE A 336 23.00 0.44 26.07
N ILE A 337 23.16 1.73 26.32
CA ILE A 337 22.44 2.49 27.35
C ILE A 337 21.19 3.15 26.71
N GLU A 338 20.10 2.42 26.66
CA GLU A 338 18.86 2.87 26.01
C GLU A 338 18.34 4.22 26.56
N ARG A 339 18.54 4.49 27.85
CA ARG A 339 18.10 5.75 28.47
C ARG A 339 18.74 6.98 27.81
N GLU A 340 20.02 6.90 27.43
CA GLU A 340 20.71 8.00 26.76
C GLU A 340 20.23 8.20 25.34
N LEU A 341 20.01 7.10 24.61
CA LEU A 341 19.41 7.15 23.27
C LEU A 341 18.02 7.81 23.31
N ARG A 342 17.16 7.40 24.25
CA ARG A 342 15.85 8.01 24.45
C ARG A 342 15.91 9.49 24.81
N LYS A 343 16.90 9.90 25.59
CA LYS A 343 17.10 11.31 25.98
C LYS A 343 17.42 12.18 24.76
N GLN A 344 18.25 11.69 23.83
CA GLN A 344 18.61 12.44 22.62
C GLN A 344 17.40 12.71 21.72
N VAL A 345 16.47 11.75 21.64
CA VAL A 345 15.27 11.83 20.81
C VAL A 345 14.00 12.02 21.64
N GLU A 346 14.06 12.71 22.77
CA GLU A 346 12.94 12.88 23.70
C GLU A 346 11.71 13.54 23.06
N GLY A 347 11.95 14.42 22.04
CA GLY A 347 10.89 15.05 21.25
C GLY A 347 10.21 14.14 20.23
N ALA A 348 10.71 12.92 20.02
CA ALA A 348 10.12 11.99 19.04
C ALA A 348 8.72 11.54 19.47
N LEU A 349 7.85 11.35 18.48
CA LEU A 349 6.53 10.80 18.70
C LEU A 349 6.60 9.32 19.13
N ASP A 350 7.47 8.56 18.47
CA ASP A 350 7.75 7.15 18.78
C ASP A 350 9.25 6.87 18.60
N PHE A 351 9.83 6.14 19.56
CA PHE A 351 11.18 5.63 19.45
C PHE A 351 11.24 4.14 19.78
N GLN A 352 11.62 3.34 18.80
CA GLN A 352 11.73 1.90 18.89
C GLN A 352 13.19 1.45 18.78
N LEU A 353 13.75 0.91 19.85
CA LEU A 353 15.05 0.22 19.83
C LEU A 353 14.82 -1.28 19.59
N LYS A 354 15.24 -1.77 18.41
CA LYS A 354 15.24 -3.21 18.08
C LYS A 354 16.63 -3.79 18.29
N ARG A 355 16.80 -4.61 19.29
CA ARG A 355 18.03 -5.29 19.62
C ARG A 355 18.11 -6.63 18.89
N LYS A 356 19.22 -6.89 18.20
CA LYS A 356 19.51 -8.14 17.49
C LYS A 356 20.84 -8.71 17.97
N PRO A 357 20.89 -9.35 19.16
CA PRO A 357 22.11 -9.96 19.64
C PRO A 357 22.51 -11.12 18.71
N VAL A 358 23.77 -11.12 18.29
CA VAL A 358 24.38 -12.20 17.53
C VAL A 358 25.14 -13.07 18.53
N TYR A 359 24.79 -14.34 18.58
CA TYR A 359 25.50 -15.33 19.37
C TYR A 359 26.53 -16.00 18.47
N GLU A 360 27.80 -16.04 18.89
CA GLU A 360 28.76 -16.92 18.23
C GLU A 360 28.20 -18.34 18.21
N ASN A 361 28.21 -18.95 17.04
CA ASN A 361 27.73 -20.32 16.88
C ASN A 361 28.53 -21.22 17.86
N ARG A 362 27.94 -21.51 19.01
CA ARG A 362 28.40 -22.68 19.79
C ARG A 362 28.35 -23.85 18.81
N MET A 363 29.52 -24.47 18.57
CA MET A 363 29.63 -25.62 17.68
C MET A 363 28.44 -26.53 17.93
N ARG A 364 27.61 -26.75 16.91
CA ARG A 364 26.59 -27.78 16.96
C ARG A 364 27.34 -29.06 17.28
N ILE A 365 27.13 -29.61 18.50
CA ILE A 365 27.64 -30.91 18.87
C ILE A 365 27.21 -31.86 17.76
N GLN A 366 28.19 -32.31 16.95
CA GLN A 366 27.95 -33.36 15.95
C GLN A 366 27.78 -34.69 16.70
N SER A 367 26.81 -34.80 17.59
CA SER A 367 26.45 -36.04 18.20
C SER A 367 25.34 -36.71 17.38
N LYS A 368 25.68 -37.81 16.78
CA LYS A 368 24.71 -38.68 16.07
C LYS A 368 23.60 -39.24 16.96
N ASN A 369 23.65 -39.06 18.30
CA ASN A 369 22.62 -39.46 19.23
C ASN A 369 22.63 -38.60 20.49
N ILE A 370 21.77 -37.57 20.55
CA ILE A 370 21.54 -36.76 21.76
C ILE A 370 21.01 -37.64 22.93
N SER A 371 20.34 -38.75 22.63
CA SER A 371 19.83 -39.70 23.62
C SER A 371 20.89 -40.52 24.38
N SER A 372 22.15 -40.42 23.99
CA SER A 372 23.26 -41.16 24.64
C SER A 372 24.18 -40.28 25.49
N LEU A 373 23.91 -38.96 25.59
CA LEU A 373 24.71 -38.05 26.42
C LEU A 373 24.24 -38.08 27.87
N THR A 374 25.18 -38.25 28.82
CA THR A 374 24.87 -38.13 30.24
C THR A 374 24.77 -36.68 30.68
N PRO A 375 24.07 -36.34 31.79
CA PRO A 375 24.01 -34.99 32.32
C PRO A 375 25.37 -34.34 32.54
N LYS A 376 26.40 -35.13 32.76
CA LYS A 376 27.77 -34.71 32.99
C LYS A 376 28.45 -34.22 31.67
N ASP A 377 28.11 -34.87 30.56
CA ASP A 377 28.61 -34.52 29.23
C ASP A 377 28.02 -33.20 28.74
N LEU A 378 26.80 -32.84 29.21
CA LEU A 378 26.11 -31.60 28.90
C LEU A 378 26.61 -30.40 29.70
N LEU A 379 27.34 -30.60 30.80
CA LEU A 379 27.88 -29.53 31.64
C LEU A 379 29.34 -29.19 31.32
N THR A 380 30.01 -29.98 30.49
CA THR A 380 31.46 -29.78 30.16
C THR A 380 31.68 -29.29 28.71
N THR A 381 30.62 -29.03 27.98
CA THR A 381 30.59 -28.40 26.65
C THR A 381 29.96 -27.01 26.74
#